data_3bb191df1e94b0d64a146485cf0e9f54
#
_entry.id   3bb191df1e94b0d64a146485cf0e9f54
#
_cell.length_a   1.000
_cell.length_b   1.000
_cell.length_c   1.000
_cell.angle_alpha   90.00
_cell.angle_beta   90.00
_cell.angle_gamma   90.00
#
_symmetry.space_group_name_H-M   'P 1'
#
loop_
_entity.id
_entity.type
_entity.pdbx_description
1 polymer ?
#
loop_
_entity_poly.entity_id
_entity_poly.type
_entity_poly.pdbx_seq_one_letter_code
_entity_poly.pdbx_strand_id
1 'polypeptide(L)'
;SEDQIGIIPTSQTIFAGYNLIIVVALFVIMPLINRWMMPSEDESVFVSREQLSEPEDRDRDAIERPADRLENSTLLSMLVGIPGLLYLVHYFFFAGGGLNLNSVNFLFLSLAIVLHRTPRSLLASLNEAIKGGAGIVIQFPFYAGIMGIMMQSGLAQSLSELFVAIANADTLPFWSFISAGIVNLFVPSGGGQWAVQAPVMLPAAEALGADVSRVAMGVAWGDAWTNL
;
A
#
# COMPACT_ATOMS: atom_id res chain seq x y z
N SER A 1 -18.00 -3.70 -1.89
CA SER A 1 -17.72 -2.35 -2.47
C SER A 1 -17.59 -2.39 -3.98
N GLU A 2 -16.86 -3.35 -4.57
CA GLU A 2 -16.73 -3.45 -6.03
C GLU A 2 -18.10 -3.68 -6.72
N ASP A 3 -18.96 -4.50 -6.11
CA ASP A 3 -20.31 -4.76 -6.61
C ASP A 3 -21.25 -3.54 -6.56
N GLN A 4 -20.92 -2.54 -5.72
CA GLN A 4 -21.74 -1.34 -5.55
C GLN A 4 -21.30 -0.18 -6.44
N ILE A 5 -20.00 0.03 -6.59
CA ILE A 5 -19.44 1.21 -7.25
C ILE A 5 -18.59 0.89 -8.48
N GLY A 6 -18.35 -0.40 -8.76
CA GLY A 6 -17.43 -0.84 -9.80
C GLY A 6 -15.96 -0.53 -9.49
N ILE A 7 -15.13 -0.61 -10.51
CA ILE A 7 -13.70 -0.30 -10.41
C ILE A 7 -13.49 1.19 -10.72
N ILE A 8 -13.03 1.95 -9.74
CA ILE A 8 -12.65 3.36 -9.94
C ILE A 8 -11.30 3.41 -10.66
N PRO A 9 -11.20 4.07 -11.82
CA PRO A 9 -9.92 4.20 -12.54
C PRO A 9 -8.86 4.93 -11.70
N THR A 10 -7.62 4.51 -11.80
CA THR A 10 -6.50 5.16 -11.12
C THR A 10 -6.29 6.63 -11.54
N SER A 11 -6.77 7.00 -12.73
CA SER A 11 -6.79 8.40 -13.20
C SER A 11 -7.71 9.32 -12.39
N GLN A 12 -8.72 8.76 -11.72
CA GLN A 12 -9.64 9.51 -10.86
C GLN A 12 -9.22 9.51 -9.38
N THR A 13 -8.20 8.73 -9.03
CA THR A 13 -7.69 8.59 -7.66
C THR A 13 -6.22 9.02 -7.57
N ILE A 14 -5.28 8.08 -7.60
CA ILE A 14 -3.85 8.34 -7.41
C ILE A 14 -3.23 9.25 -8.48
N PHE A 15 -3.70 9.20 -9.71
CA PHE A 15 -3.26 10.07 -10.81
C PHE A 15 -4.21 11.24 -11.09
N ALA A 16 -5.20 11.49 -10.24
CA ALA A 16 -6.04 12.68 -10.35
C ALA A 16 -5.22 13.94 -10.08
N GLY A 17 -5.50 15.04 -10.79
CA GLY A 17 -4.74 16.27 -10.70
C GLY A 17 -4.62 16.81 -9.27
N TYR A 18 -5.70 16.75 -8.49
CA TYR A 18 -5.69 17.17 -7.09
C TYR A 18 -4.73 16.33 -6.21
N ASN A 19 -4.66 15.02 -6.44
CA ASN A 19 -3.74 14.15 -5.70
C ASN A 19 -2.29 14.40 -6.13
N LEU A 20 -2.04 14.57 -7.42
CA LEU A 20 -0.69 14.86 -7.94
C LEU A 20 -0.14 16.17 -7.37
N ILE A 21 -0.98 17.20 -7.19
CA ILE A 21 -0.58 18.46 -6.53
C ILE A 21 -0.11 18.19 -5.09
N ILE A 22 -0.86 17.38 -4.33
CA ILE A 22 -0.48 17.00 -2.96
C ILE A 22 0.83 16.22 -2.96
N VAL A 23 0.97 15.22 -3.84
CA VAL A 23 2.19 14.41 -3.95
C VAL A 23 3.41 15.26 -4.29
N VAL A 24 3.30 16.16 -5.26
CA VAL A 24 4.39 17.08 -5.63
C VAL A 24 4.73 18.04 -4.49
N ALA A 25 3.71 18.58 -3.81
CA ALA A 25 3.93 19.45 -2.65
C ALA A 25 4.68 18.71 -1.54
N LEU A 26 4.27 17.50 -1.19
CA LEU A 26 4.95 16.67 -0.20
C LEU A 26 6.37 16.30 -0.63
N PHE A 27 6.57 15.96 -1.91
CA PHE A 27 7.90 15.63 -2.45
C PHE A 27 8.88 16.80 -2.35
N VAL A 28 8.40 18.03 -2.41
CA VAL A 28 9.23 19.25 -2.25
C VAL A 28 9.38 19.63 -0.77
N ILE A 29 8.28 19.63 -0.03
CA ILE A 29 8.23 20.16 1.35
C ILE A 29 8.94 19.21 2.32
N MET A 30 8.75 17.89 2.20
CA MET A 30 9.32 16.93 3.14
C MET A 30 10.85 16.94 3.20
N PRO A 31 11.59 16.96 2.07
CA PRO A 31 13.05 17.11 2.12
C PRO A 31 13.51 18.43 2.74
N LEU A 32 12.76 19.52 2.51
CA LEU A 32 13.08 20.83 3.10
C LEU A 32 12.88 20.81 4.62
N ILE A 33 11.78 20.23 5.10
CA ILE A 33 11.53 20.07 6.54
C ILE A 33 12.62 19.17 7.16
N ASN A 34 12.91 18.02 6.54
CA ASN A 34 13.95 17.12 7.05
C ASN A 34 15.31 17.81 7.13
N ARG A 35 15.66 18.63 6.12
CA ARG A 35 16.89 19.41 6.15
C ARG A 35 16.89 20.44 7.27
N TRP A 36 15.76 21.08 7.52
CA TRP A 36 15.61 22.09 8.57
C TRP A 36 15.65 21.47 9.98
N MET A 37 15.10 20.24 10.11
CA MET A 37 15.09 19.49 11.38
C MET A 37 16.40 18.73 11.63
N MET A 38 17.36 18.77 10.72
CA MET A 38 18.61 18.05 10.86
C MET A 38 19.40 18.58 12.06
N PRO A 39 19.78 17.73 13.03
CA PRO A 39 20.55 18.15 14.18
C PRO A 39 21.95 18.63 13.77
N SER A 40 22.57 19.46 14.60
CA SER A 40 23.98 19.83 14.43
C SER A 40 24.89 18.59 14.55
N GLU A 41 26.12 18.69 14.04
CA GLU A 41 27.08 17.58 14.13
C GLU A 41 27.34 17.15 15.59
N ASP A 42 27.29 18.08 16.54
CA ASP A 42 27.51 17.82 17.97
C ASP A 42 26.34 17.10 18.65
N GLU A 43 25.14 17.22 18.07
CA GLU A 43 23.91 16.55 18.56
C GLU A 43 23.61 15.25 17.80
N SER A 44 24.37 14.95 16.74
CA SER A 44 24.15 13.80 15.89
C SER A 44 24.67 12.52 16.56
N VAL A 45 23.80 11.53 16.72
CA VAL A 45 24.19 10.19 17.17
C VAL A 45 24.56 9.36 15.94
N PHE A 46 25.86 9.10 15.78
CA PHE A 46 26.34 8.25 14.69
C PHE A 46 26.24 6.78 15.11
N VAL A 47 25.57 6.01 14.28
CA VAL A 47 25.55 4.55 14.43
C VAL A 47 26.89 4.00 13.90
N SER A 48 27.63 3.24 14.71
CA SER A 48 28.87 2.62 14.27
C SER A 48 28.57 1.53 13.21
N ARG A 49 29.53 1.30 12.30
CA ARG A 49 29.39 0.23 11.27
C ARG A 49 29.18 -1.15 11.88
N GLU A 50 29.66 -1.39 13.09
CA GLU A 50 29.51 -2.65 13.82
C GLU A 50 28.08 -2.86 14.33
N GLN A 51 27.31 -1.77 14.53
CA GLN A 51 25.88 -1.81 14.90
C GLN A 51 24.95 -1.95 13.70
N LEU A 52 25.44 -1.59 12.52
CA LEU A 52 24.78 -1.95 11.26
C LEU A 52 25.13 -3.40 11.01
N SER A 53 24.27 -4.33 11.43
CA SER A 53 24.39 -5.72 11.02
C SER A 53 24.39 -5.75 9.49
N GLU A 54 25.58 -5.84 8.89
CA GLU A 54 25.68 -6.24 7.49
C GLU A 54 24.93 -7.58 7.42
N PRO A 55 24.03 -7.76 6.41
CA PRO A 55 23.48 -9.08 6.17
C PRO A 55 24.72 -9.98 6.06
N GLU A 56 24.85 -10.93 6.98
CA GLU A 56 25.90 -11.95 6.89
C GLU A 56 25.98 -12.33 5.44
N ASP A 57 27.17 -12.17 4.85
CA ASP A 57 27.47 -12.68 3.52
C ASP A 57 27.26 -14.18 3.67
N ARG A 58 25.96 -14.60 3.46
CA ARG A 58 25.52 -15.96 3.74
C ARG A 58 26.36 -16.80 2.85
N ASP A 59 27.34 -17.46 3.47
CA ASP A 59 28.25 -18.40 2.87
C ASP A 59 27.63 -18.98 1.62
N ARG A 60 28.30 -18.82 0.50
CA ARG A 60 28.04 -19.62 -0.69
C ARG A 60 28.36 -21.03 -0.29
N ASP A 61 27.45 -21.63 0.50
CA ASP A 61 27.56 -23.01 0.92
C ASP A 61 28.00 -23.82 -0.27
N ALA A 62 29.02 -24.65 -0.05
CA ALA A 62 29.58 -25.48 -1.09
C ALA A 62 28.45 -26.16 -1.87
N ILE A 63 28.48 -26.05 -3.20
CA ILE A 63 27.47 -26.66 -4.07
C ILE A 63 27.67 -28.17 -4.01
N GLU A 64 26.99 -28.81 -3.06
CA GLU A 64 27.16 -30.25 -2.80
C GLU A 64 26.12 -31.08 -3.52
N ARG A 65 24.93 -30.49 -3.81
CA ARG A 65 23.80 -31.23 -4.39
C ARG A 65 23.40 -30.62 -5.75
N PRO A 66 22.81 -31.42 -6.65
CA PRO A 66 22.26 -30.88 -7.91
C PRO A 66 21.22 -29.76 -7.69
N ALA A 67 20.43 -29.81 -6.60
CA ALA A 67 19.48 -28.78 -6.22
C ALA A 67 20.18 -27.44 -5.92
N ASP A 68 21.33 -27.46 -5.25
CA ASP A 68 22.08 -26.26 -4.88
C ASP A 68 22.56 -25.48 -6.13
N ARG A 69 22.82 -26.20 -7.22
CA ARG A 69 23.16 -25.58 -8.53
C ARG A 69 21.98 -24.80 -9.11
N LEU A 70 20.77 -25.33 -9.00
CA LEU A 70 19.56 -24.66 -9.46
C LEU A 70 19.22 -23.45 -8.58
N GLU A 71 19.32 -23.62 -7.27
CA GLU A 71 19.08 -22.53 -6.32
C GLU A 71 20.06 -21.37 -6.45
N ASN A 72 21.30 -21.63 -6.85
CA ASN A 72 22.33 -20.62 -7.08
C ASN A 72 22.43 -20.19 -8.55
N SER A 73 21.52 -20.64 -9.42
CA SER A 73 21.55 -20.32 -10.87
C SER A 73 21.00 -18.95 -11.18
N THR A 74 21.86 -18.04 -11.57
CA THR A 74 21.46 -16.74 -12.12
C THR A 74 20.69 -16.90 -13.43
N LEU A 75 21.07 -17.88 -14.26
CA LEU A 75 20.40 -18.14 -15.53
C LEU A 75 18.91 -18.47 -15.32
N LEU A 76 18.59 -19.29 -14.32
CA LEU A 76 17.22 -19.66 -14.02
C LEU A 76 16.37 -18.44 -13.64
N SER A 77 16.89 -17.57 -12.79
CA SER A 77 16.21 -16.33 -12.40
C SER A 77 16.01 -15.39 -13.60
N MET A 78 17.02 -15.24 -14.45
CA MET A 78 16.91 -14.39 -15.63
C MET A 78 15.92 -14.96 -16.66
N LEU A 79 15.89 -16.27 -16.85
CA LEU A 79 14.93 -16.94 -17.75
C LEU A 79 13.48 -16.77 -17.31
N VAL A 80 13.23 -16.55 -16.03
CA VAL A 80 11.88 -16.31 -15.48
C VAL A 80 11.57 -14.82 -15.39
N GLY A 81 12.50 -14.04 -14.83
CA GLY A 81 12.23 -12.65 -14.52
C GLY A 81 12.24 -11.72 -15.75
N ILE A 82 13.17 -11.93 -16.70
CA ILE A 82 13.25 -11.09 -17.91
C ILE A 82 12.00 -11.24 -18.79
N PRO A 83 11.51 -12.44 -19.12
CA PRO A 83 10.25 -12.59 -19.83
C PRO A 83 9.06 -11.95 -19.12
N GLY A 84 9.02 -12.00 -17.79
CA GLY A 84 8.00 -11.31 -17.01
C GLY A 84 8.02 -9.79 -17.22
N LEU A 85 9.20 -9.17 -17.19
CA LEU A 85 9.35 -7.73 -17.48
C LEU A 85 9.02 -7.41 -18.93
N LEU A 86 9.44 -8.22 -19.89
CA LEU A 86 9.12 -8.04 -21.33
C LEU A 86 7.61 -8.16 -21.57
N TYR A 87 6.95 -9.10 -20.91
CA TYR A 87 5.48 -9.21 -20.95
C TYR A 87 4.82 -7.93 -20.44
N LEU A 88 5.29 -7.35 -19.35
CA LEU A 88 4.74 -6.09 -18.82
C LEU A 88 4.96 -4.92 -19.78
N VAL A 89 6.12 -4.83 -20.42
CA VAL A 89 6.36 -3.83 -21.47
C VAL A 89 5.35 -4.02 -22.61
N HIS A 90 5.16 -5.24 -23.08
CA HIS A 90 4.14 -5.54 -24.09
C HIS A 90 2.73 -5.17 -23.59
N TYR A 91 2.38 -5.56 -22.38
CA TYR A 91 1.07 -5.31 -21.77
C TYR A 91 0.73 -3.82 -21.71
N PHE A 92 1.66 -2.98 -21.25
CA PHE A 92 1.41 -1.54 -21.10
C PHE A 92 1.45 -0.77 -22.42
N PHE A 93 2.40 -1.08 -23.32
CA PHE A 93 2.66 -0.28 -24.51
C PHE A 93 1.96 -0.79 -25.77
N PHE A 94 1.65 -2.08 -25.84
CA PHE A 94 1.11 -2.70 -27.07
C PHE A 94 -0.27 -3.31 -26.88
N ALA A 95 -0.59 -3.84 -25.69
CA ALA A 95 -1.88 -4.46 -25.43
C ALA A 95 -2.91 -3.51 -24.79
N GLY A 96 -2.56 -2.23 -24.56
CA GLY A 96 -3.46 -1.24 -23.94
C GLY A 96 -3.78 -1.55 -22.49
N GLY A 97 -2.95 -2.33 -21.82
CA GLY A 97 -3.14 -2.68 -20.41
C GLY A 97 -2.97 -1.48 -19.48
N GLY A 98 -3.78 -1.44 -18.41
CA GLY A 98 -3.73 -0.41 -17.39
C GLY A 98 -3.01 -0.83 -16.11
N LEU A 99 -2.67 0.15 -15.30
CA LEU A 99 -2.11 -0.06 -13.97
C LEU A 99 -3.23 -0.59 -13.05
N ASN A 100 -3.03 -1.79 -12.53
CA ASN A 100 -3.92 -2.45 -11.57
C ASN A 100 -3.09 -3.27 -10.59
N LEU A 101 -3.72 -3.77 -9.53
CA LEU A 101 -3.05 -4.52 -8.47
C LEU A 101 -2.24 -5.71 -9.02
N ASN A 102 -2.79 -6.45 -10.00
CA ASN A 102 -2.11 -7.61 -10.57
C ASN A 102 -0.87 -7.22 -11.38
N SER A 103 -0.97 -6.16 -12.21
CA SER A 103 0.17 -5.68 -13.00
C SER A 103 1.29 -5.12 -12.11
N VAL A 104 0.94 -4.43 -11.02
CA VAL A 104 1.92 -3.94 -10.02
C VAL A 104 2.57 -5.09 -9.27
N ASN A 105 1.80 -6.05 -8.78
CA ASN A 105 2.34 -7.23 -8.08
C ASN A 105 3.24 -8.06 -8.99
N PHE A 106 2.86 -8.23 -10.26
CA PHE A 106 3.67 -8.96 -11.24
C PHE A 106 4.95 -8.21 -11.59
N LEU A 107 4.91 -6.86 -11.62
CA LEU A 107 6.09 -6.03 -11.80
C LEU A 107 7.08 -6.23 -10.65
N PHE A 108 6.63 -6.09 -9.40
CA PHE A 108 7.48 -6.27 -8.24
C PHE A 108 8.03 -7.69 -8.12
N LEU A 109 7.23 -8.71 -8.44
CA LEU A 109 7.69 -10.10 -8.47
C LEU A 109 8.80 -10.30 -9.51
N SER A 110 8.60 -9.81 -10.74
CA SER A 110 9.58 -9.95 -11.82
C SER A 110 10.87 -9.19 -11.51
N LEU A 111 10.76 -7.96 -10.96
CA LEU A 111 11.92 -7.19 -10.49
C LEU A 111 12.65 -7.88 -9.35
N ALA A 112 11.94 -8.43 -8.37
CA ALA A 112 12.54 -9.15 -7.26
C ALA A 112 13.37 -10.36 -7.76
N ILE A 113 12.83 -11.14 -8.70
CA ILE A 113 13.54 -12.27 -9.29
C ILE A 113 14.83 -11.82 -10.00
N VAL A 114 14.76 -10.75 -10.78
CA VAL A 114 15.93 -10.24 -11.55
C VAL A 114 16.97 -9.64 -10.61
N LEU A 115 16.56 -8.81 -9.64
CA LEU A 115 17.47 -8.08 -8.77
C LEU A 115 18.18 -8.99 -7.76
N HIS A 116 17.51 -10.01 -7.24
CA HIS A 116 18.13 -11.00 -6.35
C HIS A 116 19.05 -11.99 -7.09
N ARG A 117 19.00 -12.05 -8.40
CA ARG A 117 19.87 -12.86 -9.30
C ARG A 117 19.74 -14.36 -9.12
N THR A 118 19.57 -14.88 -7.91
CA THR A 118 19.48 -16.33 -7.65
C THR A 118 18.21 -16.65 -6.86
N PRO A 119 17.59 -17.82 -7.10
CA PRO A 119 16.44 -18.27 -6.32
C PRO A 119 16.72 -18.31 -4.82
N ARG A 120 17.92 -18.74 -4.43
CA ARG A 120 18.34 -18.81 -3.02
C ARG A 120 18.32 -17.45 -2.33
N SER A 121 18.90 -16.42 -2.99
CA SER A 121 18.91 -15.05 -2.46
C SER A 121 17.48 -14.49 -2.35
N LEU A 122 16.65 -14.73 -3.36
CA LEU A 122 15.24 -14.31 -3.33
C LEU A 122 14.48 -14.97 -2.17
N LEU A 123 14.59 -16.29 -2.00
CA LEU A 123 13.92 -17.03 -0.94
C LEU A 123 14.41 -16.59 0.46
N ALA A 124 15.70 -16.33 0.59
CA ALA A 124 16.25 -15.84 1.85
C ALA A 124 15.69 -14.47 2.22
N SER A 125 15.62 -13.55 1.27
CA SER A 125 15.02 -12.21 1.46
C SER A 125 13.51 -12.29 1.70
N LEU A 126 12.81 -13.20 1.01
CA LEU A 126 11.38 -13.44 1.22
C LEU A 126 11.09 -13.95 2.63
N ASN A 127 11.90 -14.90 3.14
CA ASN A 127 11.75 -15.41 4.50
C ASN A 127 11.95 -14.33 5.57
N GLU A 128 12.78 -13.33 5.32
CA GLU A 128 12.94 -12.18 6.21
C GLU A 128 11.75 -11.22 6.08
N ALA A 129 11.35 -10.89 4.85
CA ALA A 129 10.26 -9.98 4.57
C ALA A 129 8.91 -10.48 5.13
N ILE A 130 8.65 -11.80 5.09
CA ILE A 130 7.38 -12.38 5.55
C ILE A 130 7.17 -12.21 7.06
N LYS A 131 8.26 -12.05 7.83
CA LYS A 131 8.16 -11.79 9.27
C LYS A 131 7.45 -10.46 9.54
N GLY A 132 7.71 -9.44 8.72
CA GLY A 132 6.99 -8.15 8.78
C GLY A 132 5.52 -8.26 8.34
N GLY A 133 5.20 -9.23 7.46
CA GLY A 133 3.84 -9.45 6.97
C GLY A 133 2.93 -10.22 7.92
N ALA A 134 3.47 -10.90 8.93
CA ALA A 134 2.70 -11.77 9.83
C ALA A 134 1.58 -11.01 10.57
N GLY A 135 1.84 -9.78 11.01
CA GLY A 135 0.85 -8.92 11.64
C GLY A 135 -0.37 -8.67 10.75
N ILE A 136 -0.14 -8.39 9.48
CA ILE A 136 -1.20 -8.11 8.49
C ILE A 136 -2.12 -9.34 8.34
N VAL A 137 -1.54 -10.53 8.17
CA VAL A 137 -2.30 -11.78 8.00
C VAL A 137 -3.21 -12.07 9.19
N ILE A 138 -2.78 -11.72 10.41
CA ILE A 138 -3.58 -11.91 11.64
C ILE A 138 -4.64 -10.81 11.78
N GLN A 139 -4.32 -9.56 11.47
CA GLN A 139 -5.20 -8.41 11.70
C GLN A 139 -6.39 -8.37 10.73
N PHE A 140 -6.21 -8.72 9.46
CA PHE A 140 -7.26 -8.62 8.46
C PHE A 140 -8.53 -9.42 8.76
N PRO A 141 -8.49 -10.67 9.28
CA PRO A 141 -9.68 -11.37 9.74
C PRO A 141 -10.47 -10.62 10.83
N PHE A 142 -9.79 -9.92 11.75
CA PHE A 142 -10.46 -9.10 12.77
C PHE A 142 -11.15 -7.89 12.14
N TYR A 143 -10.51 -7.20 11.18
CA TYR A 143 -11.15 -6.09 10.46
C TYR A 143 -12.38 -6.55 9.67
N ALA A 144 -12.29 -7.71 9.03
CA ALA A 144 -13.44 -8.32 8.35
C ALA A 144 -14.58 -8.66 9.35
N GLY A 145 -14.24 -9.12 10.56
CA GLY A 145 -15.19 -9.37 11.64
C GLY A 145 -15.87 -8.08 12.12
N ILE A 146 -15.11 -7.01 12.34
CA ILE A 146 -15.63 -5.68 12.70
C ILE A 146 -16.59 -5.17 11.61
N MET A 147 -16.16 -5.23 10.36
CA MET A 147 -17.01 -4.86 9.22
C MET A 147 -18.31 -5.67 9.20
N GLY A 148 -18.24 -6.99 9.40
CA GLY A 148 -19.42 -7.86 9.44
C GLY A 148 -20.39 -7.48 10.56
N ILE A 149 -19.90 -7.18 11.77
CA ILE A 149 -20.70 -6.71 12.90
C ILE A 149 -21.36 -5.37 12.56
N MET A 150 -20.60 -4.40 12.04
CA MET A 150 -21.12 -3.08 11.69
C MET A 150 -22.23 -3.16 10.64
N MET A 151 -22.08 -4.01 9.63
CA MET A 151 -23.07 -4.20 8.58
C MET A 151 -24.34 -4.89 9.13
N GLN A 152 -24.18 -5.98 9.91
CA GLN A 152 -25.32 -6.77 10.39
C GLN A 152 -26.06 -6.09 11.54
N SER A 153 -25.42 -5.28 12.36
CA SER A 153 -26.06 -4.53 13.45
C SER A 153 -26.79 -3.27 12.98
N GLY A 154 -26.62 -2.85 11.73
CA GLY A 154 -27.13 -1.57 11.23
C GLY A 154 -26.30 -0.35 11.67
N LEU A 155 -25.20 -0.55 12.39
CA LEU A 155 -24.33 0.56 12.84
C LEU A 155 -23.75 1.33 11.66
N ALA A 156 -23.31 0.64 10.60
CA ALA A 156 -22.79 1.30 9.40
C ALA A 156 -23.84 2.21 8.76
N GLN A 157 -25.10 1.77 8.72
CA GLN A 157 -26.22 2.57 8.20
C GLN A 157 -26.45 3.82 9.06
N SER A 158 -26.52 3.67 10.38
CA SER A 158 -26.72 4.80 11.31
C SER A 158 -25.60 5.85 11.23
N LEU A 159 -24.34 5.41 11.08
CA LEU A 159 -23.20 6.30 10.89
C LEU A 159 -23.26 6.99 9.51
N SER A 160 -23.67 6.28 8.46
CA SER A 160 -23.87 6.88 7.14
C SER A 160 -24.93 7.98 7.17
N GLU A 161 -26.07 7.76 7.84
CA GLU A 161 -27.14 8.75 8.00
C GLU A 161 -26.67 9.98 8.79
N LEU A 162 -25.78 9.80 9.77
CA LEU A 162 -25.14 10.92 10.47
C LEU A 162 -24.30 11.80 9.52
N PHE A 163 -23.49 11.19 8.65
CA PHE A 163 -22.72 11.93 7.64
C PHE A 163 -23.63 12.64 6.64
N VAL A 164 -24.71 12.00 6.19
CA VAL A 164 -25.72 12.63 5.33
C VAL A 164 -26.36 13.87 5.99
N ALA A 165 -26.55 13.84 7.31
CA ALA A 165 -27.14 14.95 8.06
C ALA A 165 -26.20 16.15 8.22
N ILE A 166 -24.88 15.95 8.26
CA ILE A 166 -23.90 17.01 8.55
C ILE A 166 -23.11 17.47 7.33
N ALA A 167 -23.08 16.68 6.25
CA ALA A 167 -22.31 16.94 5.04
C ALA A 167 -23.21 17.23 3.83
N ASN A 168 -22.58 17.66 2.76
CA ASN A 168 -23.16 17.73 1.42
C ASN A 168 -22.19 17.08 0.40
N ALA A 169 -22.55 17.08 -0.88
CA ALA A 169 -21.72 16.49 -1.93
C ALA A 169 -20.28 17.01 -1.96
N ASP A 170 -20.07 18.30 -1.69
CA ASP A 170 -18.74 18.93 -1.75
C ASP A 170 -17.93 18.74 -0.45
N THR A 171 -18.60 18.66 0.69
CA THR A 171 -17.95 18.60 2.00
C THR A 171 -17.73 17.16 2.50
N LEU A 172 -18.41 16.16 1.96
CA LEU A 172 -18.25 14.78 2.37
C LEU A 172 -16.80 14.27 2.23
N PRO A 173 -16.02 14.57 1.17
CA PRO A 173 -14.60 14.20 1.11
C PRO A 173 -13.76 14.74 2.27
N PHE A 174 -14.06 15.97 2.74
CA PHE A 174 -13.39 16.53 3.91
C PHE A 174 -13.79 15.80 5.21
N TRP A 175 -15.06 15.50 5.40
CA TRP A 175 -15.51 14.75 6.57
C TRP A 175 -14.97 13.33 6.56
N SER A 176 -14.86 12.69 5.39
CA SER A 176 -14.23 11.37 5.28
C SER A 176 -12.75 11.41 5.66
N PHE A 177 -12.01 12.46 5.30
CA PHE A 177 -10.63 12.68 5.71
C PHE A 177 -10.49 12.80 7.24
N ILE A 178 -11.29 13.64 7.89
CA ILE A 178 -11.25 13.82 9.35
C ILE A 178 -11.63 12.53 10.07
N SER A 179 -12.74 11.91 9.65
CA SER A 179 -13.19 10.64 10.20
C SER A 179 -12.13 9.55 10.08
N ALA A 180 -11.47 9.46 8.92
CA ALA A 180 -10.42 8.50 8.69
C ALA A 180 -9.22 8.72 9.60
N GLY A 181 -8.79 9.97 9.78
CA GLY A 181 -7.73 10.28 10.73
C GLY A 181 -8.03 9.86 12.17
N ILE A 182 -9.29 9.99 12.60
CA ILE A 182 -9.71 9.52 13.94
C ILE A 182 -9.73 7.99 14.00
N VAL A 183 -10.30 7.33 13.00
CA VAL A 183 -10.41 5.86 12.98
C VAL A 183 -9.04 5.21 12.90
N ASN A 184 -8.08 5.83 12.18
CA ASN A 184 -6.74 5.30 12.02
C ASN A 184 -5.96 5.18 13.33
N LEU A 185 -6.28 5.97 14.35
CA LEU A 185 -5.68 5.82 15.69
C LEU A 185 -6.00 4.45 16.32
N PHE A 186 -7.09 3.82 15.90
CA PHE A 186 -7.53 2.50 16.37
C PHE A 186 -7.26 1.38 15.36
N VAL A 187 -7.20 1.71 14.08
CA VAL A 187 -7.03 0.77 12.96
C VAL A 187 -5.92 1.30 12.04
N PRO A 188 -4.64 1.25 12.45
CA PRO A 188 -3.52 1.82 11.70
C PRO A 188 -3.15 0.94 10.49
N SER A 189 -4.05 0.82 9.54
CA SER A 189 -3.92 -0.01 8.34
C SER A 189 -4.86 0.47 7.24
N GLY A 190 -4.34 1.00 6.14
CA GLY A 190 -5.13 1.56 5.04
C GLY A 190 -6.18 0.59 4.49
N GLY A 191 -5.82 -0.68 4.29
CA GLY A 191 -6.77 -1.71 3.85
C GLY A 191 -7.81 -2.06 4.92
N GLY A 192 -7.40 -2.17 6.18
CA GLY A 192 -8.29 -2.42 7.32
C GLY A 192 -9.24 -1.26 7.55
N GLN A 193 -8.72 -0.03 7.49
CA GLN A 193 -9.52 1.17 7.60
C GLN A 193 -10.57 1.29 6.49
N TRP A 194 -10.18 1.06 5.23
CA TRP A 194 -11.13 1.03 4.14
C TRP A 194 -12.23 -0.02 4.34
N ALA A 195 -11.86 -1.23 4.81
CA ALA A 195 -12.84 -2.27 5.11
C ALA A 195 -13.88 -1.82 6.16
N VAL A 196 -13.48 -1.02 7.16
CA VAL A 196 -14.38 -0.49 8.20
C VAL A 196 -15.17 0.72 7.71
N GLN A 197 -14.56 1.64 6.96
CA GLN A 197 -15.19 2.89 6.59
C GLN A 197 -15.99 2.85 5.27
N ALA A 198 -15.62 2.01 4.31
CA ALA A 198 -16.34 1.93 3.04
C ALA A 198 -17.86 1.66 3.23
N PRO A 199 -18.30 0.75 4.12
CA PRO A 199 -19.72 0.53 4.40
C PRO A 199 -20.49 1.76 4.91
N VAL A 200 -19.78 2.73 5.45
CA VAL A 200 -20.34 4.00 5.95
C VAL A 200 -20.32 5.07 4.88
N MET A 201 -19.14 5.25 4.27
CA MET A 201 -18.88 6.37 3.36
C MET A 201 -19.50 6.19 1.97
N LEU A 202 -19.59 4.96 1.46
CA LEU A 202 -20.18 4.71 0.13
C LEU A 202 -21.67 5.00 0.09
N PRO A 203 -22.51 4.52 1.03
CA PRO A 203 -23.92 4.90 1.06
C PRO A 203 -24.14 6.39 1.30
N ALA A 204 -23.31 7.03 2.13
CA ALA A 204 -23.38 8.48 2.32
C ALA A 204 -23.03 9.26 1.04
N ALA A 205 -22.02 8.81 0.30
CA ALA A 205 -21.63 9.42 -0.97
C ALA A 205 -22.77 9.29 -2.02
N GLU A 206 -23.39 8.12 -2.10
CA GLU A 206 -24.52 7.87 -3.00
C GLU A 206 -25.71 8.74 -2.63
N ALA A 207 -26.10 8.80 -1.36
CA ALA A 207 -27.25 9.58 -0.88
C ALA A 207 -27.08 11.08 -1.12
N LEU A 208 -25.85 11.60 -1.02
CA LEU A 208 -25.53 13.01 -1.23
C LEU A 208 -25.15 13.36 -2.67
N GLY A 209 -24.98 12.37 -3.56
CA GLY A 209 -24.49 12.56 -4.91
C GLY A 209 -23.01 13.05 -4.93
N ALA A 210 -22.21 12.69 -3.92
CA ALA A 210 -20.81 13.04 -3.82
C ALA A 210 -19.94 12.19 -4.74
N ASP A 211 -18.81 12.75 -5.17
CA ASP A 211 -17.82 12.02 -5.97
C ASP A 211 -17.14 10.94 -5.11
N VAL A 212 -17.46 9.68 -5.39
CA VAL A 212 -16.97 8.52 -4.65
C VAL A 212 -15.44 8.43 -4.68
N SER A 213 -14.80 8.83 -5.79
CA SER A 213 -13.33 8.80 -5.89
C SER A 213 -12.68 9.80 -4.93
N ARG A 214 -13.26 10.99 -4.78
CA ARG A 214 -12.79 12.00 -3.82
C ARG A 214 -13.04 11.58 -2.37
N VAL A 215 -14.18 10.93 -2.10
CA VAL A 215 -14.48 10.38 -0.77
C VAL A 215 -13.48 9.28 -0.41
N ALA A 216 -13.21 8.35 -1.32
CA ALA A 216 -12.20 7.30 -1.13
C ALA A 216 -10.80 7.87 -0.90
N MET A 217 -10.42 8.90 -1.67
CA MET A 217 -9.14 9.58 -1.48
C MET A 217 -9.09 10.35 -0.15
N GLY A 218 -10.22 10.92 0.30
CA GLY A 218 -10.35 11.52 1.62
C GLY A 218 -10.03 10.52 2.73
N VAL A 219 -10.58 9.31 2.65
CA VAL A 219 -10.26 8.22 3.59
C VAL A 219 -8.77 7.85 3.53
N ALA A 220 -8.21 7.68 2.33
CA ALA A 220 -6.79 7.34 2.16
C ALA A 220 -5.84 8.40 2.72
N TRP A 221 -6.14 9.68 2.56
CA TRP A 221 -5.33 10.76 3.16
C TRP A 221 -5.52 10.86 4.67
N GLY A 222 -6.74 10.61 5.15
CA GLY A 222 -7.03 10.58 6.58
C GLY A 222 -6.26 9.48 7.30
N ASP A 223 -6.13 8.31 6.68
CA ASP A 223 -5.26 7.23 7.14
C ASP A 223 -3.78 7.70 7.15
N ALA A 224 -3.32 8.25 6.05
CA ALA A 224 -1.89 8.56 5.87
C ALA A 224 -1.36 9.61 6.87
N TRP A 225 -2.13 10.65 7.21
CA TRP A 225 -1.62 11.75 8.06
C TRP A 225 -1.58 11.43 9.55
N THR A 226 -2.29 10.42 10.00
CA THR A 226 -2.30 9.95 11.40
C THR A 226 -1.60 8.62 11.59
N ASN A 227 -0.98 8.08 10.56
CA ASN A 227 -0.23 6.83 10.61
C ASN A 227 1.15 7.09 11.23
N LEU A 228 1.26 6.88 12.53
CA LEU A 228 2.44 7.14 13.38
C LEU A 228 3.27 5.87 13.59
#